data_6529b594791c64e3c74413323652cf06
#
_entry.id   6529b594791c64e3c74413323652cf06
#
_cell.length_a   1.000
_cell.length_b   1.000
_cell.length_c   1.000
_cell.angle_alpha   90.00
_cell.angle_beta   90.00
_cell.angle_gamma   90.00
#
_symmetry.space_group_name_H-M   'P 1'
#
loop_
_entity.id
_entity.type
_entity.pdbx_description
1 polymer ?
#
loop_
_entity_poly.entity_id
_entity_poly.type
_entity_poly.pdbx_seq_one_letter_code
_entity_poly.pdbx_strand_id
1 'polypeptide(L)'
;NMWKRGNLYQNSNGMIIGKSGSGKSFFLKSLIANEWANDARVIILDPEAEYLTLTKNLSGNLIDVGNAKEGRINPFHIYKILTEDGLPADPVVTFNTHLKMLESFFKIVFVGANSDVIELINNLAVEAYARKGIYETTDCTGLNAEDFPLFTDLLAVLREKNKEETDSLTLRDMRTAELYLQKFVSGRYSDIWNAP
;
A
#
# COMPACT_ATOMS: atom_id res chain seq x y z
N ASN A 1 -16.35 26.28 5.16
CA ASN A 1 -15.71 24.99 4.88
C ASN A 1 -14.91 24.54 6.09
N MET A 2 -15.36 23.48 6.74
CA MET A 2 -14.81 22.95 8.01
C MET A 2 -13.36 22.43 7.83
N TRP A 3 -12.95 22.12 6.61
CA TRP A 3 -11.66 21.53 6.26
C TRP A 3 -10.63 22.53 5.72
N LYS A 4 -11.00 23.80 5.52
CA LYS A 4 -10.04 24.82 5.06
C LYS A 4 -9.08 25.19 6.16
N ARG A 5 -7.79 24.96 5.93
CA ARG A 5 -6.72 25.57 6.74
C ARG A 5 -6.78 27.09 6.63
N GLY A 6 -6.63 27.78 7.73
CA GLY A 6 -6.65 29.24 7.79
C GLY A 6 -6.15 29.73 9.14
N ASN A 7 -6.26 31.03 9.38
CA ASN A 7 -5.77 31.64 10.61
C ASN A 7 -6.42 31.11 11.90
N LEU A 8 -7.60 30.46 11.79
CA LEU A 8 -8.32 29.90 12.93
C LEU A 8 -8.07 28.39 13.13
N TYR A 9 -7.67 27.66 12.09
CA TYR A 9 -7.47 26.22 12.15
C TYR A 9 -6.14 25.85 11.50
N GLN A 10 -5.18 25.44 12.31
CA GLN A 10 -3.84 25.03 11.85
C GLN A 10 -3.81 23.63 11.22
N ASN A 11 -4.78 22.79 11.58
CA ASN A 11 -4.95 21.47 11.00
C ASN A 11 -6.44 21.20 10.69
N SER A 12 -6.67 20.20 9.84
CA SER A 12 -8.01 19.75 9.43
C SER A 12 -8.44 18.44 10.11
N ASN A 13 -7.79 18.08 11.22
CA ASN A 13 -8.17 16.88 11.98
C ASN A 13 -9.39 17.19 12.85
N GLY A 14 -10.32 16.23 12.91
CA GLY A 14 -11.51 16.31 13.75
C GLY A 14 -11.69 15.04 14.58
N MET A 15 -12.31 15.17 15.73
CA MET A 15 -12.71 14.04 16.58
C MET A 15 -14.21 14.14 16.90
N ILE A 16 -14.92 13.03 16.78
CA ILE A 16 -16.34 12.93 17.10
C ILE A 16 -16.51 11.98 18.28
N ILE A 17 -16.97 12.52 19.41
CA ILE A 17 -17.14 11.77 20.65
C ILE A 17 -18.63 11.77 21.02
N GLY A 18 -19.11 10.65 21.51
CA GLY A 18 -20.49 10.53 22.01
C GLY A 18 -20.76 9.13 22.55
N LYS A 19 -21.78 8.99 23.37
CA LYS A 19 -22.23 7.70 23.89
C LYS A 19 -22.70 6.77 22.77
N SER A 20 -22.74 5.47 23.02
CA SER A 20 -23.38 4.51 22.11
C SER A 20 -24.83 4.94 21.85
N GLY A 21 -25.30 4.83 20.60
CA GLY A 21 -26.65 5.25 20.20
C GLY A 21 -26.89 6.76 20.04
N SER A 22 -25.88 7.62 20.26
CA SER A 22 -26.02 9.08 20.16
C SER A 22 -26.06 9.64 18.73
N GLY A 23 -26.01 8.76 17.71
CA GLY A 23 -26.05 9.18 16.31
C GLY A 23 -24.68 9.50 15.67
N LYS A 24 -23.55 9.16 16.30
CA LYS A 24 -22.19 9.40 15.75
C LYS A 24 -22.04 8.84 14.33
N SER A 25 -22.34 7.55 14.15
CA SER A 25 -22.21 6.87 12.86
C SER A 25 -23.14 7.47 11.81
N PHE A 26 -24.36 7.88 12.20
CA PHE A 26 -25.28 8.57 11.31
C PHE A 26 -24.73 9.93 10.85
N PHE A 27 -24.22 10.72 11.80
CA PHE A 27 -23.61 12.02 11.49
C PHE A 27 -22.40 11.85 10.55
N LEU A 28 -21.50 10.88 10.85
CA LEU A 28 -20.34 10.61 10.00
C LEU A 28 -20.75 10.16 8.59
N LYS A 29 -21.74 9.27 8.47
CA LYS A 29 -22.24 8.82 7.17
C LYS A 29 -22.83 9.98 6.35
N SER A 30 -23.55 10.89 7.01
CA SER A 30 -24.09 12.10 6.36
C SER A 30 -22.98 13.05 5.93
N LEU A 31 -21.94 13.24 6.75
CA LEU A 31 -20.78 14.06 6.43
C LEU A 31 -20.02 13.49 5.24
N ILE A 32 -19.73 12.20 5.24
CA ILE A 32 -19.05 11.49 4.14
C ILE A 32 -19.83 11.65 2.84
N ALA A 33 -21.15 11.43 2.86
CA ALA A 33 -21.98 11.58 1.67
C ALA A 33 -21.95 13.02 1.11
N ASN A 34 -21.95 14.02 1.99
CA ASN A 34 -21.85 15.42 1.58
C ASN A 34 -20.46 15.76 0.99
N GLU A 35 -19.38 15.30 1.61
CA GLU A 35 -18.03 15.55 1.09
C GLU A 35 -17.82 14.82 -0.24
N TRP A 36 -18.31 13.59 -0.38
CA TRP A 36 -18.30 12.86 -1.64
C TRP A 36 -19.07 13.58 -2.75
N ALA A 37 -20.25 14.13 -2.44
CA ALA A 37 -21.05 14.92 -3.38
C ALA A 37 -20.37 16.23 -3.80
N ASN A 38 -19.36 16.69 -3.07
CA ASN A 38 -18.49 17.82 -3.40
C ASN A 38 -17.15 17.38 -4.03
N ASP A 39 -17.10 16.22 -4.66
CA ASP A 39 -15.94 15.64 -5.33
C ASP A 39 -14.73 15.38 -4.40
N ALA A 40 -14.96 15.25 -3.09
CA ALA A 40 -13.88 14.87 -2.18
C ALA A 40 -13.56 13.39 -2.29
N ARG A 41 -12.27 13.06 -2.34
CA ARG A 41 -11.80 11.68 -2.21
C ARG A 41 -11.89 11.27 -0.74
N VAL A 42 -12.71 10.25 -0.45
CA VAL A 42 -12.92 9.74 0.90
C VAL A 42 -12.29 8.36 1.05
N ILE A 43 -11.51 8.16 2.11
CA ILE A 43 -10.93 6.87 2.49
C ILE A 43 -11.43 6.54 3.90
N ILE A 44 -12.00 5.35 4.08
CA ILE A 44 -12.56 4.90 5.35
C ILE A 44 -11.81 3.65 5.81
N LEU A 45 -11.27 3.69 7.03
CA LEU A 45 -10.81 2.50 7.74
C LEU A 45 -11.93 2.05 8.68
N ASP A 46 -12.54 0.92 8.36
CA ASP A 46 -13.79 0.45 8.98
C ASP A 46 -13.62 -0.94 9.62
N PRO A 47 -13.09 -1.02 10.84
CA PRO A 47 -12.88 -2.31 11.51
C PRO A 47 -14.19 -3.01 11.92
N GLU A 48 -15.30 -2.29 11.99
CA GLU A 48 -16.60 -2.80 12.43
C GLU A 48 -17.58 -3.07 11.28
N ALA A 49 -17.15 -2.83 10.02
CA ALA A 49 -17.95 -3.02 8.81
C ALA A 49 -19.29 -2.22 8.80
N GLU A 50 -19.33 -1.07 9.45
CA GLU A 50 -20.51 -0.21 9.51
C GLU A 50 -20.79 0.58 8.21
N TYR A 51 -19.77 0.79 7.37
CA TYR A 51 -19.83 1.65 6.17
C TYR A 51 -20.01 0.89 4.86
N LEU A 52 -20.13 -0.44 4.87
CA LEU A 52 -20.29 -1.28 3.68
C LEU A 52 -21.44 -0.82 2.77
N THR A 53 -22.62 -0.59 3.34
CA THR A 53 -23.80 -0.17 2.58
C THR A 53 -23.61 1.22 1.98
N LEU A 54 -23.01 2.15 2.74
CA LEU A 54 -22.73 3.49 2.25
C LEU A 54 -21.75 3.44 1.08
N THR A 55 -20.66 2.69 1.22
CA THR A 55 -19.63 2.52 0.17
C THR A 55 -20.25 1.97 -1.12
N LYS A 56 -21.09 0.94 -1.03
CA LYS A 56 -21.79 0.37 -2.19
C LYS A 56 -22.75 1.37 -2.84
N ASN A 57 -23.53 2.11 -2.04
CA ASN A 57 -24.49 3.10 -2.54
C ASN A 57 -23.80 4.29 -3.23
N LEU A 58 -22.58 4.64 -2.83
CA LEU A 58 -21.77 5.69 -3.43
C LEU A 58 -20.85 5.17 -4.54
N SER A 59 -21.02 3.91 -4.98
CA SER A 59 -20.17 3.26 -5.99
C SER A 59 -18.69 3.28 -5.63
N GLY A 60 -18.38 3.20 -4.35
CA GLY A 60 -17.02 3.17 -3.83
C GLY A 60 -16.40 1.77 -3.91
N ASN A 61 -15.08 1.71 -3.88
CA ASN A 61 -14.33 0.45 -3.83
C ASN A 61 -14.28 -0.08 -2.40
N LEU A 62 -14.55 -1.35 -2.23
CA LEU A 62 -14.42 -2.06 -0.98
C LEU A 62 -13.19 -2.98 -1.03
N ILE A 63 -12.37 -2.91 0.01
CA ILE A 63 -11.22 -3.81 0.21
C ILE A 63 -11.44 -4.53 1.54
N ASP A 64 -11.83 -5.80 1.49
CA ASP A 64 -12.03 -6.64 2.68
C ASP A 64 -10.72 -7.35 3.05
N VAL A 65 -9.89 -6.68 3.84
CA VAL A 65 -8.60 -7.20 4.31
C VAL A 65 -8.77 -8.42 5.24
N GLY A 66 -9.94 -8.55 5.89
CA GLY A 66 -10.19 -9.63 6.85
C GLY A 66 -10.51 -10.97 6.19
N ASN A 67 -11.30 -10.97 5.12
CA ASN A 67 -11.80 -12.17 4.47
C ASN A 67 -11.21 -12.41 3.07
N ALA A 68 -10.46 -11.46 2.53
CA ALA A 68 -9.88 -11.51 1.18
C ALA A 68 -10.89 -11.82 0.05
N LYS A 69 -12.16 -11.49 0.25
CA LYS A 69 -13.24 -11.78 -0.70
C LYS A 69 -13.41 -10.68 -1.74
N GLU A 70 -13.17 -9.44 -1.35
CA GLU A 70 -13.36 -8.27 -2.20
C GLU A 70 -12.16 -7.34 -2.05
N GLY A 71 -11.63 -6.90 -3.17
CA GLY A 71 -10.49 -5.98 -3.24
C GLY A 71 -9.15 -6.66 -3.01
N ARG A 72 -8.15 -6.14 -3.67
CA ARG A 72 -6.76 -6.59 -3.58
C ARG A 72 -5.86 -5.37 -3.50
N ILE A 73 -4.69 -5.52 -2.92
CA ILE A 73 -3.73 -4.43 -2.78
C ILE A 73 -2.39 -4.94 -3.29
N ASN A 74 -1.91 -4.35 -4.38
CA ASN A 74 -0.54 -4.54 -4.79
C ASN A 74 0.34 -3.47 -4.12
N PRO A 75 1.19 -3.82 -3.13
CA PRO A 75 2.04 -2.84 -2.47
C PRO A 75 3.11 -2.28 -3.40
N PHE A 76 3.38 -2.93 -4.52
CA PHE A 76 4.37 -2.49 -5.51
C PHE A 76 3.81 -1.51 -6.55
N HIS A 77 2.51 -1.22 -6.51
CA HIS A 77 1.91 -0.25 -7.41
C HIS A 77 2.39 1.17 -7.06
N ILE A 78 3.07 1.82 -8.00
CA ILE A 78 3.58 3.18 -7.82
C ILE A 78 2.48 4.18 -8.20
N TYR A 79 2.00 4.93 -7.23
CA TYR A 79 1.06 6.03 -7.46
C TYR A 79 1.81 7.32 -7.70
N LYS A 80 1.30 8.14 -8.64
CA LYS A 80 1.86 9.48 -8.84
C LYS A 80 1.74 10.32 -7.57
N ILE A 81 2.82 10.99 -7.23
CA ILE A 81 2.85 12.00 -6.19
C ILE A 81 2.59 13.36 -6.85
N LEU A 82 1.75 14.17 -6.24
CA LEU A 82 1.53 15.55 -6.69
C LEU A 82 2.33 16.50 -5.80
N THR A 83 2.92 17.51 -6.45
CA THR A 83 3.53 18.65 -5.75
C THR A 83 2.45 19.55 -5.13
N GLU A 84 2.86 20.55 -4.35
CA GLU A 84 1.94 21.52 -3.74
C GLU A 84 1.12 22.28 -4.80
N ASP A 85 1.69 22.47 -6.00
CA ASP A 85 1.03 23.10 -7.14
C ASP A 85 0.09 22.16 -7.91
N GLY A 86 -0.06 20.90 -7.47
CA GLY A 86 -0.92 19.90 -8.10
C GLY A 86 -0.33 19.27 -9.37
N LEU A 87 0.94 19.52 -9.68
CA LEU A 87 1.64 18.90 -10.79
C LEU A 87 2.23 17.55 -10.39
N PRO A 88 2.44 16.59 -11.31
CA PRO A 88 3.15 15.36 -11.01
C PRO A 88 4.58 15.67 -10.53
N ALA A 89 4.99 15.00 -9.45
CA ALA A 89 6.37 15.06 -9.00
C ALA A 89 7.30 14.35 -10.00
N ASP A 90 8.58 14.69 -9.94
CA ASP A 90 9.63 14.03 -10.74
C ASP A 90 9.58 12.50 -10.54
N PRO A 91 9.73 11.70 -11.61
CA PRO A 91 9.74 10.23 -11.53
C PRO A 91 10.74 9.68 -10.50
N VAL A 92 11.95 10.25 -10.42
CA VAL A 92 12.98 9.83 -9.45
C VAL A 92 12.51 10.06 -8.02
N VAL A 93 11.86 11.21 -7.74
CA VAL A 93 11.29 11.52 -6.43
C VAL A 93 10.16 10.56 -6.11
N THR A 94 9.28 10.29 -7.07
CA THR A 94 8.14 9.37 -6.93
C THR A 94 8.62 7.95 -6.62
N PHE A 95 9.55 7.42 -7.40
CA PHE A 95 10.10 6.08 -7.22
C PHE A 95 10.81 5.91 -5.86
N ASN A 96 11.70 6.84 -5.51
CA ASN A 96 12.43 6.78 -4.23
C ASN A 96 11.51 6.94 -3.01
N THR A 97 10.48 7.77 -3.11
CA THR A 97 9.47 7.89 -2.05
C THR A 97 8.70 6.59 -1.90
N HIS A 98 8.33 5.96 -3.00
CA HIS A 98 7.65 4.67 -2.98
C HIS A 98 8.52 3.56 -2.38
N LEU A 99 9.81 3.48 -2.70
CA LEU A 99 10.74 2.52 -2.09
C LEU A 99 10.84 2.69 -0.57
N LYS A 100 10.85 3.93 -0.06
CA LYS A 100 10.82 4.20 1.40
C LYS A 100 9.49 3.73 2.04
N MET A 101 8.38 3.87 1.32
CA MET A 101 7.08 3.33 1.77
C MET A 101 7.10 1.80 1.81
N LEU A 102 7.66 1.15 0.79
CA LEU A 102 7.83 -0.31 0.77
C LEU A 102 8.73 -0.80 1.90
N GLU A 103 9.84 -0.14 2.16
CA GLU A 103 10.72 -0.47 3.29
C GLU A 103 9.95 -0.40 4.63
N SER A 104 9.15 0.65 4.82
CA SER A 104 8.31 0.81 6.00
C SER A 104 7.25 -0.29 6.09
N PHE A 105 6.63 -0.63 4.98
CA PHE A 105 5.67 -1.73 4.89
C PHE A 105 6.33 -3.07 5.24
N PHE A 106 7.50 -3.39 4.70
CA PHE A 106 8.21 -4.64 5.00
C PHE A 106 8.60 -4.74 6.48
N LYS A 107 9.04 -3.64 7.10
CA LYS A 107 9.32 -3.59 8.54
C LYS A 107 8.10 -3.92 9.40
N ILE A 108 6.91 -3.56 8.94
CA ILE A 108 5.65 -3.83 9.65
C ILE A 108 5.19 -5.28 9.42
N VAL A 109 5.23 -5.77 8.19
CA VAL A 109 4.63 -7.09 7.86
C VAL A 109 5.57 -8.26 8.12
N PHE A 110 6.90 -8.04 8.08
CA PHE A 110 7.90 -9.07 8.35
C PHE A 110 8.41 -8.98 9.78
N VAL A 111 7.49 -9.14 10.72
CA VAL A 111 7.79 -9.06 12.17
C VAL A 111 8.91 -10.03 12.54
N GLY A 112 9.97 -9.51 13.16
CA GLY A 112 11.14 -10.30 13.59
C GLY A 112 12.24 -10.41 12.52
N ALA A 113 12.06 -9.87 11.32
CA ALA A 113 13.14 -9.74 10.35
C ALA A 113 14.20 -8.74 10.85
N ASN A 114 15.47 -9.09 10.72
CA ASN A 114 16.58 -8.17 10.98
C ASN A 114 16.73 -7.16 9.82
N SER A 115 17.58 -6.15 10.01
CA SER A 115 17.85 -5.12 9.01
C SER A 115 18.36 -5.69 7.69
N ASP A 116 19.21 -6.71 7.76
CA ASP A 116 19.88 -7.29 6.58
C ASP A 116 18.87 -8.02 5.68
N VAL A 117 17.90 -8.73 6.30
CA VAL A 117 16.79 -9.36 5.58
C VAL A 117 15.86 -8.32 4.96
N ILE A 118 15.55 -7.22 5.65
CA ILE A 118 14.73 -6.12 5.09
C ILE A 118 15.44 -5.46 3.91
N GLU A 119 16.74 -5.18 4.06
CA GLU A 119 17.57 -4.61 2.98
C GLU A 119 17.61 -5.54 1.76
N LEU A 120 17.82 -6.85 1.99
CA LEU A 120 17.76 -7.85 0.94
C LEU A 120 16.44 -7.81 0.19
N ILE A 121 15.30 -7.78 0.90
CA ILE A 121 13.98 -7.75 0.28
C ILE A 121 13.76 -6.44 -0.51
N ASN A 122 14.26 -5.31 -0.01
CA ASN A 122 14.21 -4.04 -0.75
C ASN A 122 15.00 -4.13 -2.06
N ASN A 123 16.20 -4.72 -2.03
CA ASN A 123 17.02 -4.91 -3.23
C ASN A 123 16.34 -5.87 -4.23
N LEU A 124 15.66 -6.92 -3.75
CA LEU A 124 14.85 -7.79 -4.60
C LEU A 124 13.68 -7.02 -5.25
N ALA A 125 13.04 -6.11 -4.53
CA ALA A 125 11.97 -5.28 -5.10
C ALA A 125 12.50 -4.37 -6.21
N VAL A 126 13.63 -3.70 -6.02
CA VAL A 126 14.27 -2.87 -7.05
C VAL A 126 14.58 -3.70 -8.31
N GLU A 127 15.12 -4.91 -8.14
CA GLU A 127 15.40 -5.79 -9.26
C GLU A 127 14.12 -6.29 -9.94
N ALA A 128 13.07 -6.60 -9.18
CA ALA A 128 11.77 -6.99 -9.74
C ALA A 128 11.16 -5.86 -10.58
N TYR A 129 11.28 -4.59 -10.15
CA TYR A 129 10.91 -3.44 -10.98
C TYR A 129 11.73 -3.37 -12.27
N ALA A 130 13.04 -3.50 -12.17
CA ALA A 130 13.92 -3.47 -13.33
C ALA A 130 13.58 -4.56 -14.37
N ARG A 131 13.19 -5.76 -13.92
CA ARG A 131 12.73 -6.86 -14.80
C ARG A 131 11.41 -6.55 -15.51
N LYS A 132 10.58 -5.70 -14.92
CA LYS A 132 9.36 -5.15 -15.53
C LYS A 132 9.63 -3.90 -16.39
N GLY A 133 10.89 -3.49 -16.54
CA GLY A 133 11.27 -2.29 -17.28
C GLY A 133 11.00 -0.98 -16.53
N ILE A 134 10.75 -1.05 -15.24
CA ILE A 134 10.49 0.12 -14.38
C ILE A 134 11.79 0.48 -13.65
N TYR A 135 12.28 1.68 -13.91
CA TYR A 135 13.48 2.26 -13.32
C TYR A 135 13.13 3.56 -12.60
N GLU A 136 14.07 4.14 -11.88
CA GLU A 136 13.85 5.39 -11.13
C GLU A 136 13.41 6.57 -12.02
N THR A 137 13.78 6.55 -13.30
CA THR A 137 13.42 7.61 -14.27
C THR A 137 12.15 7.30 -15.04
N THR A 138 11.48 6.17 -14.78
CA THR A 138 10.28 5.75 -15.52
C THR A 138 9.07 6.55 -15.05
N ASP A 139 8.38 7.19 -15.99
CA ASP A 139 7.06 7.77 -15.71
C ASP A 139 6.02 6.65 -15.62
N CYS A 140 5.56 6.38 -14.39
CA CYS A 140 4.58 5.34 -14.11
C CYS A 140 3.12 5.79 -14.32
N THR A 141 2.86 7.02 -14.75
CA THR A 141 1.48 7.55 -14.84
C THR A 141 0.60 6.85 -15.89
N GLY A 142 1.22 6.23 -16.88
CA GLY A 142 0.53 5.48 -17.95
C GLY A 142 0.53 3.96 -17.78
N LEU A 143 1.11 3.45 -16.70
CA LEU A 143 1.19 2.02 -16.45
C LEU A 143 -0.12 1.48 -15.84
N ASN A 144 -0.46 0.24 -16.22
CA ASN A 144 -1.59 -0.49 -15.65
C ASN A 144 -1.15 -1.26 -14.40
N ALA A 145 -2.11 -1.74 -13.60
CA ALA A 145 -1.83 -2.51 -12.39
C ALA A 145 -0.97 -3.76 -12.67
N GLU A 146 -1.13 -4.39 -13.83
CA GLU A 146 -0.43 -5.61 -14.26
C GLU A 146 1.05 -5.36 -14.63
N ASP A 147 1.43 -4.11 -14.88
CA ASP A 147 2.80 -3.75 -15.24
C ASP A 147 3.74 -3.75 -14.02
N PHE A 148 3.17 -3.63 -12.82
CA PHE A 148 3.94 -3.62 -11.58
C PHE A 148 4.28 -5.03 -11.10
N PRO A 149 5.44 -5.20 -10.41
CA PRO A 149 5.80 -6.50 -9.84
C PRO A 149 4.83 -6.94 -8.75
N LEU A 150 4.87 -8.22 -8.43
CA LEU A 150 4.17 -8.87 -7.33
C LEU A 150 5.17 -9.54 -6.39
N PHE A 151 4.72 -10.00 -5.24
CA PHE A 151 5.56 -10.84 -4.35
C PHE A 151 6.11 -12.09 -5.06
N THR A 152 5.38 -12.64 -6.02
CA THR A 152 5.83 -13.76 -6.85
C THR A 152 7.09 -13.41 -7.63
N ASP A 153 7.19 -12.19 -8.15
CA ASP A 153 8.35 -11.73 -8.91
C ASP A 153 9.57 -11.60 -7.99
N LEU A 154 9.40 -11.05 -6.78
CA LEU A 154 10.48 -10.97 -5.80
C LEU A 154 10.99 -12.36 -5.41
N LEU A 155 10.08 -13.32 -5.20
CA LEU A 155 10.44 -14.69 -4.85
C LEU A 155 11.18 -15.37 -6.02
N ALA A 156 10.82 -15.10 -7.25
CA ALA A 156 11.52 -15.61 -8.44
C ALA A 156 12.96 -15.08 -8.51
N VAL A 157 13.13 -13.76 -8.33
CA VAL A 157 14.47 -13.11 -8.26
C VAL A 157 15.33 -13.74 -7.16
N LEU A 158 14.77 -13.89 -5.95
CA LEU A 158 15.49 -14.48 -4.83
C LEU A 158 15.98 -15.91 -5.13
N ARG A 159 15.12 -16.73 -5.72
CA ARG A 159 15.45 -18.12 -6.06
C ARG A 159 16.51 -18.25 -7.13
N GLU A 160 16.57 -17.32 -8.07
CA GLU A 160 17.64 -17.27 -9.06
C GLU A 160 18.97 -16.90 -8.40
N LYS A 161 19.01 -15.84 -7.60
CA LYS A 161 20.22 -15.41 -6.88
C LYS A 161 20.74 -16.50 -5.92
N ASN A 162 19.85 -17.22 -5.27
CA ASN A 162 20.19 -18.29 -4.33
C ASN A 162 20.94 -19.47 -5.01
N LYS A 163 20.83 -19.64 -6.33
CA LYS A 163 21.54 -20.69 -7.06
C LYS A 163 23.04 -20.36 -7.26
N GLU A 164 23.39 -19.08 -7.27
CA GLU A 164 24.73 -18.58 -7.55
C GLU A 164 25.48 -18.18 -6.28
N GLU A 165 24.76 -17.99 -5.17
CA GLU A 165 25.31 -17.53 -3.90
C GLU A 165 26.08 -18.64 -3.19
N THR A 166 27.22 -18.30 -2.62
CA THR A 166 28.12 -19.22 -1.90
C THR A 166 28.42 -18.80 -0.47
N ASP A 167 28.17 -17.52 -0.13
CA ASP A 167 28.39 -17.05 1.23
C ASP A 167 27.32 -17.56 2.19
N SER A 168 27.75 -18.18 3.29
CA SER A 168 26.87 -18.85 4.23
C SER A 168 25.96 -17.90 5.01
N LEU A 169 26.39 -16.67 5.27
CA LEU A 169 25.58 -15.67 5.98
C LEU A 169 24.50 -15.13 5.05
N THR A 170 24.88 -14.79 3.84
CA THR A 170 23.94 -14.35 2.79
C THR A 170 22.89 -15.42 2.48
N LEU A 171 23.30 -16.68 2.36
CA LEU A 171 22.38 -17.81 2.17
C LEU A 171 21.37 -17.97 3.33
N ARG A 172 21.79 -17.72 4.57
CA ARG A 172 20.90 -17.74 5.74
C ARG A 172 19.85 -16.64 5.66
N ASP A 173 20.27 -15.44 5.29
CA ASP A 173 19.35 -14.30 5.17
C ASP A 173 18.40 -14.47 3.97
N MET A 174 18.89 -15.00 2.83
CA MET A 174 18.07 -15.39 1.69
C MET A 174 16.99 -16.44 2.08
N ARG A 175 17.37 -17.46 2.86
CA ARG A 175 16.42 -18.46 3.33
C ARG A 175 15.37 -17.85 4.25
N THR A 176 15.74 -16.91 5.09
CA THR A 176 14.82 -16.18 5.96
C THR A 176 13.88 -15.30 5.13
N ALA A 177 14.40 -14.58 4.15
CA ALA A 177 13.61 -13.77 3.22
C ALA A 177 12.61 -14.63 2.44
N GLU A 178 13.03 -15.83 1.96
CA GLU A 178 12.14 -16.75 1.26
C GLU A 178 10.94 -17.17 2.13
N LEU A 179 11.17 -17.48 3.40
CA LEU A 179 10.09 -17.84 4.33
C LEU A 179 9.10 -16.71 4.57
N TYR A 180 9.56 -15.47 4.60
CA TYR A 180 8.68 -14.29 4.68
C TYR A 180 7.88 -14.10 3.40
N LEU A 181 8.53 -14.10 2.23
CA LEU A 181 7.89 -13.90 0.94
C LEU A 181 6.86 -15.00 0.61
N GLN A 182 7.12 -16.25 0.97
CA GLN A 182 6.18 -17.35 0.76
C GLN A 182 4.82 -17.13 1.43
N LYS A 183 4.76 -16.44 2.57
CA LYS A 183 3.49 -16.11 3.24
C LYS A 183 2.58 -15.24 2.36
N PHE A 184 3.19 -14.43 1.47
CA PHE A 184 2.50 -13.52 0.57
C PHE A 184 2.26 -14.14 -0.81
N VAL A 185 3.04 -15.13 -1.22
CA VAL A 185 2.92 -15.78 -2.54
C VAL A 185 1.92 -16.94 -2.53
N SER A 186 1.98 -17.80 -1.53
CA SER A 186 1.15 -19.02 -1.44
C SER A 186 0.56 -19.27 -0.04
N GLY A 187 0.80 -18.34 0.90
CA GLY A 187 0.30 -18.40 2.26
C GLY A 187 -1.00 -17.60 2.43
N ARG A 188 -1.37 -17.39 3.72
CA ARG A 188 -2.62 -16.73 4.13
C ARG A 188 -2.81 -15.30 3.61
N TYR A 189 -1.76 -14.65 3.12
CA TYR A 189 -1.78 -13.26 2.66
C TYR A 189 -1.78 -13.14 1.13
N SER A 190 -1.66 -14.26 0.39
CA SER A 190 -1.58 -14.25 -1.08
C SER A 190 -2.81 -13.63 -1.74
N ASP A 191 -3.99 -13.94 -1.21
CA ASP A 191 -5.26 -13.50 -1.82
C ASP A 191 -5.48 -11.99 -1.76
N ILE A 192 -4.82 -11.30 -0.81
CA ILE A 192 -4.93 -9.85 -0.62
C ILE A 192 -3.79 -9.10 -1.31
N TRP A 193 -2.54 -9.61 -1.18
CA TRP A 193 -1.34 -8.85 -1.45
C TRP A 193 -0.57 -9.27 -2.71
N ASN A 194 -0.93 -10.39 -3.34
CA ASN A 194 -0.21 -10.95 -4.49
C ASN A 194 -1.09 -11.00 -5.74
N ALA A 195 -1.67 -9.87 -6.08
CA ALA A 195 -2.45 -9.71 -7.30
C ALA A 195 -2.35 -8.27 -7.81
N PRO A 196 -2.47 -8.06 -9.14
CA PRO A 196 -2.41 -6.75 -9.75
C PRO A 196 -3.57 -5.86 -9.34
#